data_44588ccbe2b05b638711b8f6247507e6
#
_entry.id   44588ccbe2b05b638711b8f6247507e6
#
_cell.length_a   1.000
_cell.length_b   1.000
_cell.length_c   1.000
_cell.angle_alpha   90.00
_cell.angle_beta   90.00
_cell.angle_gamma   90.00
#
_symmetry.space_group_name_H-M   'P 1'
#
loop_
_entity.id
_entity.type
_entity.pdbx_description
1 polymer ?
#
loop_
_entity_poly.entity_id
_entity_poly.type
_entity_poly.pdbx_seq_one_letter_code
_entity_poly.pdbx_strand_id
1 'polypeptide(L)'
;MDKLVAINTLDKFSHQGRYVFHFNDLKNMFSDESERTLKASLKRLVDTNILTRATQGVYVYNRAPKDSFILEHITKTIRRGEYSYVSLESALSQYGVISQLPMDRLTVMTTGRGGEFKTPWGVIELTHTQRPVSDILNGTVETKSPIKFAKRETALRDLQRVGRNTHLIDTRELKNV
;
A
#
# COMPACT_ATOMS: atom_id res chain seq x y z
N MET A 1 -22.74 -5.69 16.17
CA MET A 1 -21.86 -4.62 16.71
C MET A 1 -22.59 -3.30 16.68
N ASP A 2 -22.58 -2.61 17.80
CA ASP A 2 -23.09 -1.24 17.90
C ASP A 2 -22.14 -0.27 17.17
N LYS A 3 -22.72 0.74 16.51
CA LYS A 3 -21.97 1.73 15.73
C LYS A 3 -21.02 2.56 16.59
N LEU A 4 -21.43 2.93 17.80
CA LEU A 4 -20.62 3.73 18.72
C LEU A 4 -19.44 2.92 19.26
N VAL A 5 -19.65 1.65 19.57
CA VAL A 5 -18.59 0.73 19.97
C VAL A 5 -17.55 0.59 18.87
N ALA A 6 -18.01 0.45 17.62
CA ALA A 6 -17.09 0.38 16.46
C ALA A 6 -16.24 1.66 16.32
N ILE A 7 -16.88 2.84 16.39
CA ILE A 7 -16.18 4.12 16.28
C ILE A 7 -15.17 4.26 17.40
N ASN A 8 -15.56 4.05 18.66
CA ASN A 8 -14.66 4.19 19.81
C ASN A 8 -13.45 3.24 19.74
N THR A 9 -13.66 2.03 19.22
CA THR A 9 -12.57 1.05 19.03
C THR A 9 -11.62 1.51 17.93
N LEU A 10 -12.15 1.92 16.78
CA LEU A 10 -11.34 2.37 15.64
C LEU A 10 -10.60 3.68 15.94
N ASP A 11 -11.20 4.59 16.70
CA ASP A 11 -10.57 5.84 17.15
C ASP A 11 -9.32 5.57 17.98
N LYS A 12 -9.32 4.56 18.87
CA LYS A 12 -8.13 4.18 19.66
C LYS A 12 -6.95 3.80 18.76
N PHE A 13 -7.19 3.04 17.69
CA PHE A 13 -6.14 2.69 16.73
C PHE A 13 -5.73 3.86 15.85
N SER A 14 -6.69 4.71 15.48
CA SER A 14 -6.42 5.94 14.73
C SER A 14 -5.48 6.90 15.46
N HIS A 15 -5.62 7.07 16.76
CA HIS A 15 -4.69 7.86 17.58
C HIS A 15 -3.27 7.29 17.60
N GLN A 16 -3.09 6.02 17.25
CA GLN A 16 -1.79 5.36 17.08
C GLN A 16 -1.30 5.39 15.61
N GLY A 17 -1.97 6.16 14.75
CA GLY A 17 -1.65 6.27 13.32
C GLY A 17 -2.12 5.10 12.46
N ARG A 18 -2.94 4.19 13.01
CA ARG A 18 -3.45 3.02 12.28
C ARG A 18 -4.89 3.26 11.83
N TYR A 19 -5.09 3.40 10.53
CA TYR A 19 -6.40 3.66 9.94
C TYR A 19 -6.76 2.73 8.78
N VAL A 20 -5.86 1.82 8.38
CA VAL A 20 -6.10 0.77 7.39
C VAL A 20 -6.11 -0.58 8.08
N PHE A 21 -7.15 -1.38 7.87
CA PHE A 21 -7.39 -2.63 8.56
C PHE A 21 -7.69 -3.76 7.58
N HIS A 22 -7.08 -4.92 7.78
CA HIS A 22 -7.51 -6.14 7.15
C HIS A 22 -8.73 -6.73 7.88
N PHE A 23 -9.56 -7.49 7.18
CA PHE A 23 -10.72 -8.16 7.77
C PHE A 23 -10.38 -8.97 9.04
N ASN A 24 -9.23 -9.66 9.03
CA ASN A 24 -8.79 -10.41 10.20
C ASN A 24 -8.45 -9.53 11.40
N ASP A 25 -7.96 -8.30 11.18
CA ASP A 25 -7.75 -7.35 12.28
C ASP A 25 -9.07 -6.97 12.93
N LEU A 26 -10.06 -6.66 12.08
CA LEU A 26 -11.40 -6.32 12.56
C LEU A 26 -12.07 -7.50 13.26
N LYS A 27 -11.85 -8.72 12.77
CA LYS A 27 -12.32 -9.93 13.43
C LYS A 27 -11.70 -10.11 14.82
N ASN A 28 -10.42 -9.80 14.98
CA ASN A 28 -9.75 -9.86 16.27
C ASN A 28 -10.18 -8.72 17.21
N MET A 29 -10.41 -7.51 16.66
CA MET A 29 -10.89 -6.35 17.45
C MET A 29 -12.32 -6.54 17.97
N PHE A 30 -13.13 -7.28 17.24
CA PHE A 30 -14.55 -7.52 17.53
C PHE A 30 -14.81 -9.03 17.68
N SER A 31 -13.99 -9.68 18.53
CA SER A 31 -13.99 -11.13 18.72
C SER A 31 -15.31 -11.72 19.23
N ASP A 32 -16.14 -10.91 19.84
CA ASP A 32 -17.46 -11.31 20.33
C ASP A 32 -18.50 -11.47 19.20
N GLU A 33 -18.17 -11.00 17.99
CA GLU A 33 -19.03 -11.10 16.82
C GLU A 33 -18.74 -12.38 16.02
N SER A 34 -19.78 -13.08 15.60
CA SER A 34 -19.62 -14.12 14.60
C SER A 34 -19.13 -13.49 13.28
N GLU A 35 -18.42 -14.26 12.46
CA GLU A 35 -17.93 -13.75 11.18
C GLU A 35 -19.05 -13.25 10.27
N ARG A 36 -20.22 -13.91 10.28
CA ARG A 36 -21.41 -13.49 9.54
C ARG A 36 -21.93 -12.14 10.03
N THR A 37 -22.04 -11.98 11.35
CA THR A 37 -22.52 -10.75 11.98
C THR A 37 -21.53 -9.61 11.75
N LEU A 38 -20.23 -9.87 11.87
CA LEU A 38 -19.18 -8.90 11.59
C LEU A 38 -19.24 -8.40 10.14
N LYS A 39 -19.36 -9.29 9.15
CA LYS A 39 -19.51 -8.90 7.73
C LYS A 39 -20.72 -7.99 7.51
N ALA A 40 -21.85 -8.28 8.13
CA ALA A 40 -23.05 -7.45 8.06
C ALA A 40 -22.83 -6.09 8.75
N SER A 41 -22.15 -6.06 9.89
CA SER A 41 -21.80 -4.83 10.60
C SER A 41 -20.83 -3.96 9.80
N LEU A 42 -19.79 -4.56 9.19
CA LEU A 42 -18.84 -3.84 8.33
C LEU A 42 -19.52 -3.25 7.10
N LYS A 43 -20.48 -3.97 6.49
CA LYS A 43 -21.29 -3.42 5.40
C LYS A 43 -22.04 -2.16 5.85
N ARG A 44 -22.71 -2.19 7.01
CA ARG A 44 -23.41 -1.01 7.56
C ARG A 44 -22.47 0.17 7.83
N LEU A 45 -21.24 -0.10 8.31
CA LEU A 45 -20.24 0.94 8.52
C LEU A 45 -19.75 1.55 7.20
N VAL A 46 -19.67 0.75 6.12
CA VAL A 46 -19.39 1.25 4.77
C VAL A 46 -20.57 2.08 4.25
N ASP A 47 -21.79 1.58 4.36
CA ASP A 47 -23.00 2.26 3.89
C ASP A 47 -23.20 3.62 4.61
N THR A 48 -22.72 3.74 5.85
CA THR A 48 -22.76 5.00 6.64
C THR A 48 -21.47 5.81 6.57
N ASN A 49 -20.56 5.50 5.64
CA ASN A 49 -19.30 6.21 5.40
C ASN A 49 -18.36 6.31 6.63
N ILE A 50 -18.46 5.39 7.57
CA ILE A 50 -17.50 5.24 8.69
C ILE A 50 -16.24 4.51 8.21
N LEU A 51 -16.44 3.51 7.36
CA LEU A 51 -15.38 2.79 6.66
C LEU A 51 -15.51 2.99 5.15
N THR A 52 -14.40 2.94 4.45
CA THR A 52 -14.36 2.74 3.00
C THR A 52 -13.69 1.40 2.71
N ARG A 53 -14.32 0.58 1.90
CA ARG A 53 -13.70 -0.67 1.43
C ARG A 53 -12.69 -0.33 0.33
N ALA A 54 -11.39 -0.43 0.64
CA ALA A 54 -10.33 -0.14 -0.31
C ALA A 54 -10.22 -1.21 -1.41
N THR A 55 -10.25 -2.47 -0.98
CA THR A 55 -10.26 -3.66 -1.86
C THR A 55 -10.86 -4.82 -1.07
N GLN A 56 -10.84 -6.02 -1.64
CA GLN A 56 -11.37 -7.20 -0.95
C GLN A 56 -10.63 -7.43 0.39
N GLY A 57 -11.39 -7.41 1.49
CA GLY A 57 -10.88 -7.65 2.84
C GLY A 57 -10.06 -6.52 3.43
N VAL A 58 -9.96 -5.35 2.79
CA VAL A 58 -9.23 -4.19 3.30
C VAL A 58 -10.16 -2.98 3.44
N TYR A 59 -10.12 -2.37 4.61
CA TYR A 59 -11.00 -1.25 4.99
C TYR A 59 -10.17 -0.08 5.51
N VAL A 60 -10.59 1.12 5.16
CA VAL A 60 -10.00 2.38 5.61
C VAL A 60 -10.99 3.10 6.52
N TYR A 61 -10.53 3.53 7.69
CA TYR A 61 -11.32 4.31 8.64
C TYR A 61 -11.36 5.77 8.22
N ASN A 62 -12.56 6.26 7.89
CA ASN A 62 -12.72 7.57 7.26
C ASN A 62 -12.54 8.75 8.22
N ARG A 63 -12.77 8.54 9.52
CA ARG A 63 -12.63 9.60 10.54
C ARG A 63 -11.20 9.84 10.99
N ALA A 64 -10.28 8.92 10.67
CA ALA A 64 -8.88 9.10 10.97
C ALA A 64 -8.25 10.21 10.11
N PRO A 65 -7.32 11.02 10.67
CA PRO A 65 -6.44 11.82 9.84
C PRO A 65 -5.61 10.90 8.95
N LYS A 66 -5.48 11.27 7.69
CA LYS A 66 -4.73 10.49 6.70
C LYS A 66 -3.48 11.24 6.31
N ASP A 67 -2.37 10.53 6.26
CA ASP A 67 -1.13 11.02 5.65
C ASP A 67 -1.18 10.88 4.11
N SER A 68 -0.10 11.26 3.44
CA SER A 68 0.03 11.14 1.99
C SER A 68 0.34 9.72 1.50
N PHE A 69 0.41 8.73 2.41
CA PHE A 69 0.85 7.36 2.12
C PHE A 69 -0.28 6.33 2.16
N ILE A 70 -1.51 6.74 1.84
CA ILE A 70 -2.68 5.86 1.94
C ILE A 70 -2.55 4.60 1.07
N LEU A 71 -2.01 4.71 -0.14
CA LEU A 71 -1.79 3.56 -1.03
C LEU A 71 -0.75 2.61 -0.48
N GLU A 72 0.29 3.12 0.16
CA GLU A 72 1.34 2.32 0.81
C GLU A 72 0.82 1.61 2.06
N HIS A 73 -0.05 2.25 2.86
CA HIS A 73 -0.73 1.60 3.99
C HIS A 73 -1.65 0.46 3.51
N ILE A 74 -2.38 0.68 2.43
CA ILE A 74 -3.21 -0.36 1.80
C ILE A 74 -2.32 -1.50 1.29
N THR A 75 -1.22 -1.19 0.61
CA THR A 75 -0.23 -2.17 0.12
C THR A 75 0.32 -3.04 1.25
N LYS A 76 0.78 -2.41 2.33
CA LYS A 76 1.26 -3.12 3.52
C LYS A 76 0.22 -4.06 4.11
N THR A 77 -1.05 -3.65 4.06
CA THR A 77 -2.17 -4.45 4.56
C THR A 77 -2.49 -5.63 3.63
N ILE A 78 -2.47 -5.43 2.31
CA ILE A 78 -2.69 -6.48 1.30
C ILE A 78 -1.58 -7.54 1.35
N ARG A 79 -0.34 -7.14 1.56
CA ARG A 79 0.87 -8.00 1.52
C ARG A 79 1.52 -8.17 2.89
N ARG A 80 0.69 -8.33 3.91
CA ARG A 80 1.17 -8.61 5.27
C ARG A 80 2.01 -9.90 5.30
N GLY A 81 3.17 -9.83 5.96
CA GLY A 81 4.13 -10.94 6.03
C GLY A 81 5.06 -11.05 4.84
N GLU A 82 4.90 -10.20 3.81
CA GLU A 82 5.77 -10.15 2.65
C GLU A 82 6.64 -8.88 2.67
N TYR A 83 7.80 -8.95 2.05
CA TYR A 83 8.59 -7.76 1.78
C TYR A 83 7.99 -7.03 0.59
N SER A 84 7.70 -5.74 0.79
CA SER A 84 7.17 -4.87 -0.27
C SER A 84 7.88 -3.53 -0.22
N TYR A 85 8.21 -2.97 -1.37
CA TYR A 85 8.88 -1.68 -1.47
C TYR A 85 8.45 -0.93 -2.72
N VAL A 86 8.31 0.39 -2.60
CA VAL A 86 8.03 1.26 -3.74
C VAL A 86 9.22 1.20 -4.70
N SER A 87 8.97 0.92 -5.95
CA SER A 87 9.99 0.75 -7.00
C SER A 87 9.43 1.13 -8.37
N LEU A 88 10.17 0.78 -9.39
CA LEU A 88 9.77 0.99 -10.78
C LEU A 88 9.47 2.48 -11.04
N GLU A 89 8.39 2.75 -11.78
CA GLU A 89 8.03 4.11 -12.19
C GLU A 89 7.81 5.05 -11.01
N SER A 90 7.12 4.60 -9.94
CA SER A 90 6.84 5.44 -8.78
C SER A 90 8.12 5.92 -8.08
N ALA A 91 9.10 5.04 -7.92
CA ALA A 91 10.39 5.41 -7.33
C ALA A 91 11.19 6.30 -8.28
N LEU A 92 11.29 5.93 -9.56
CA LEU A 92 12.06 6.68 -10.55
C LEU A 92 11.50 8.08 -10.80
N SER A 93 10.19 8.27 -10.71
CA SER A 93 9.57 9.59 -10.77
C SER A 93 10.02 10.49 -9.62
N GLN A 94 10.11 9.95 -8.39
CA GLN A 94 10.59 10.74 -7.24
C GLN A 94 12.06 11.12 -7.36
N TYR A 95 12.86 10.30 -8.06
CA TYR A 95 14.26 10.62 -8.39
C TYR A 95 14.40 11.54 -9.61
N GLY A 96 13.29 11.95 -10.24
CA GLY A 96 13.31 12.78 -11.44
C GLY A 96 13.78 12.06 -12.72
N VAL A 97 13.93 10.74 -12.67
CA VAL A 97 14.40 9.91 -13.81
C VAL A 97 13.29 9.69 -14.83
N ILE A 98 12.04 9.71 -14.40
CA ILE A 98 10.84 9.60 -15.23
C ILE A 98 9.97 10.82 -14.99
N SER A 99 9.55 11.50 -16.07
CA SER A 99 8.79 12.74 -15.99
C SER A 99 7.27 12.61 -16.13
N GLN A 100 6.80 11.44 -16.54
CA GLN A 100 5.38 11.22 -16.84
C GLN A 100 4.85 9.97 -16.13
N LEU A 101 4.23 10.15 -14.96
CA LEU A 101 3.45 9.11 -14.29
C LEU A 101 2.01 9.56 -14.08
N PRO A 102 1.04 8.65 -14.18
CA PRO A 102 -0.29 8.89 -13.62
C PRO A 102 -0.15 9.14 -12.12
N MET A 103 -0.66 10.29 -11.64
CA MET A 103 -0.53 10.71 -10.23
C MET A 103 -1.23 9.78 -9.22
N ASP A 104 -2.10 8.90 -9.72
CA ASP A 104 -2.93 7.99 -8.94
C ASP A 104 -2.48 6.53 -9.00
N ARG A 105 -1.25 6.25 -9.45
CA ARG A 105 -0.72 4.88 -9.55
C ARG A 105 0.53 4.70 -8.67
N LEU A 106 0.51 3.66 -7.83
CA LEU A 106 1.65 3.24 -7.02
C LEU A 106 2.20 1.92 -7.56
N THR A 107 3.47 1.90 -7.96
CA THR A 107 4.16 0.70 -8.41
C THR A 107 5.08 0.15 -7.32
N VAL A 108 4.93 -1.13 -7.00
CA VAL A 108 5.57 -1.79 -5.86
C VAL A 108 6.11 -3.15 -6.27
N MET A 109 7.33 -3.46 -5.84
CA MET A 109 7.89 -4.80 -5.88
C MET A 109 7.54 -5.54 -4.59
N THR A 110 7.20 -6.82 -4.68
CA THR A 110 6.83 -7.64 -3.52
C THR A 110 7.33 -9.07 -3.64
N THR A 111 7.73 -9.69 -2.53
CA THR A 111 7.99 -11.13 -2.47
C THR A 111 6.71 -11.96 -2.55
N GLY A 112 5.57 -11.32 -2.27
CA GLY A 112 4.26 -11.92 -2.40
C GLY A 112 3.75 -11.96 -3.84
N ARG A 113 2.49 -12.37 -3.98
CA ARG A 113 1.83 -12.46 -5.30
C ARG A 113 1.65 -11.08 -5.93
N GLY A 114 1.99 -10.96 -7.21
CA GLY A 114 1.70 -9.77 -8.02
C GLY A 114 0.21 -9.59 -8.31
N GLY A 115 -0.14 -8.42 -8.82
CA GLY A 115 -1.51 -8.08 -9.24
C GLY A 115 -1.78 -6.58 -9.23
N GLU A 116 -2.89 -6.20 -9.80
CA GLU A 116 -3.38 -4.82 -9.82
C GLU A 116 -4.59 -4.69 -8.88
N PHE A 117 -4.59 -3.64 -8.06
CA PHE A 117 -5.65 -3.34 -7.10
C PHE A 117 -6.17 -1.92 -7.33
N LYS A 118 -7.39 -1.82 -7.81
CA LYS A 118 -8.09 -0.53 -7.95
C LYS A 118 -8.70 -0.16 -6.60
N THR A 119 -8.38 1.03 -6.12
CA THR A 119 -8.89 1.57 -4.86
C THR A 119 -9.53 2.94 -5.10
N PRO A 120 -10.35 3.46 -4.16
CA PRO A 120 -10.87 4.83 -4.26
C PRO A 120 -9.81 5.93 -4.29
N TRP A 121 -8.58 5.63 -3.90
CA TRP A 121 -7.45 6.59 -3.85
C TRP A 121 -6.46 6.42 -4.99
N GLY A 122 -6.64 5.42 -5.82
CA GLY A 122 -5.75 5.14 -6.96
C GLY A 122 -5.50 3.65 -7.14
N VAL A 123 -4.59 3.34 -8.05
CA VAL A 123 -4.25 1.98 -8.45
C VAL A 123 -2.93 1.57 -7.82
N ILE A 124 -2.92 0.40 -7.17
CA ILE A 124 -1.71 -0.23 -6.66
C ILE A 124 -1.35 -1.36 -7.62
N GLU A 125 -0.14 -1.33 -8.14
CA GLU A 125 0.40 -2.36 -8.99
C GLU A 125 1.54 -3.08 -8.30
N LEU A 126 1.33 -4.36 -8.01
CA LEU A 126 2.28 -5.23 -7.34
C LEU A 126 2.96 -6.13 -8.37
N THR A 127 4.28 -6.05 -8.45
CA THR A 127 5.12 -6.92 -9.26
C THR A 127 5.88 -7.89 -8.38
N HIS A 128 5.77 -9.19 -8.66
CA HIS A 128 6.47 -10.21 -7.89
C HIS A 128 7.99 -10.17 -8.14
N THR A 129 8.76 -10.35 -7.07
CA THR A 129 10.21 -10.50 -7.12
C THR A 129 10.67 -11.75 -6.38
N GLN A 130 11.65 -12.44 -6.94
CA GLN A 130 12.34 -13.58 -6.31
C GLN A 130 13.68 -13.17 -5.70
N ARG A 131 13.93 -11.87 -5.52
CA ARG A 131 15.20 -11.41 -4.92
C ARG A 131 15.34 -11.92 -3.50
N PRO A 132 16.55 -12.30 -3.10
CA PRO A 132 16.86 -12.60 -1.71
C PRO A 132 16.53 -11.40 -0.81
N VAL A 133 16.09 -11.67 0.41
CA VAL A 133 15.77 -10.63 1.39
C VAL A 133 16.95 -9.69 1.63
N SER A 134 18.17 -10.22 1.68
CA SER A 134 19.39 -9.42 1.80
C SER A 134 19.53 -8.36 0.70
N ASP A 135 19.24 -8.73 -0.55
CA ASP A 135 19.29 -7.80 -1.68
C ASP A 135 18.21 -6.73 -1.59
N ILE A 136 17.02 -7.11 -1.15
CA ILE A 136 15.93 -6.16 -0.92
C ILE A 136 16.31 -5.16 0.17
N LEU A 137 16.82 -5.63 1.30
CA LEU A 137 17.24 -4.76 2.40
C LEU A 137 18.39 -3.83 2.01
N ASN A 138 19.38 -4.33 1.27
CA ASN A 138 20.51 -3.53 0.78
C ASN A 138 20.11 -2.54 -0.32
N GLY A 139 19.12 -2.90 -1.14
CA GLY A 139 18.66 -2.10 -2.27
C GLY A 139 17.55 -1.09 -1.93
N THR A 140 17.10 -1.01 -0.67
CA THR A 140 16.02 -0.15 -0.24
C THR A 140 16.42 0.73 0.93
N VAL A 141 15.66 1.79 1.16
CA VAL A 141 15.80 2.70 2.29
C VAL A 141 14.47 2.84 3.02
N GLU A 142 14.53 3.18 4.30
CA GLU A 142 13.37 3.60 5.07
C GLU A 142 13.09 5.07 4.82
N THR A 143 11.83 5.40 4.68
CA THR A 143 11.33 6.77 4.52
C THR A 143 10.18 6.99 5.51
N LYS A 144 9.43 8.07 5.37
CA LYS A 144 8.19 8.26 6.12
C LYS A 144 7.05 7.32 5.68
N SER A 145 7.21 6.65 4.54
CA SER A 145 6.26 5.66 4.02
C SER A 145 6.22 4.41 4.92
N PRO A 146 5.05 3.78 5.08
CA PRO A 146 4.92 2.53 5.86
C PRO A 146 5.58 1.31 5.19
N ILE A 147 6.01 1.42 3.92
CA ILE A 147 6.80 0.42 3.20
C ILE A 147 8.12 1.04 2.74
N LYS A 148 9.13 0.20 2.53
CA LYS A 148 10.46 0.66 2.09
C LYS A 148 10.40 1.26 0.70
N PHE A 149 11.45 2.00 0.36
CA PHE A 149 11.60 2.69 -0.91
C PHE A 149 12.88 2.23 -1.61
N ALA A 150 12.79 1.88 -2.90
CA ALA A 150 13.96 1.46 -3.67
C ALA A 150 14.97 2.60 -3.80
N LYS A 151 16.25 2.28 -3.65
CA LYS A 151 17.33 3.15 -4.12
C LYS A 151 17.20 3.34 -5.63
N ARG A 152 17.77 4.44 -6.15
CA ARG A 152 17.67 4.78 -7.58
C ARG A 152 18.15 3.62 -8.49
N GLU A 153 19.29 3.04 -8.18
CA GLU A 153 19.89 1.94 -8.94
C GLU A 153 19.02 0.68 -8.87
N THR A 154 18.41 0.44 -7.72
CA THR A 154 17.49 -0.69 -7.52
C THR A 154 16.24 -0.51 -8.36
N ALA A 155 15.64 0.68 -8.35
CA ALA A 155 14.45 0.98 -9.14
C ALA A 155 14.71 0.89 -10.66
N LEU A 156 15.86 1.36 -11.13
CA LEU A 156 16.30 1.22 -12.52
C LEU A 156 16.46 -0.24 -12.92
N ARG A 157 17.16 -1.02 -12.10
CA ARG A 157 17.35 -2.46 -12.30
C ARG A 157 16.03 -3.22 -12.33
N ASP A 158 15.11 -2.87 -11.45
CA ASP A 158 13.79 -3.47 -11.40
C ASP A 158 12.97 -3.15 -12.66
N LEU A 159 13.00 -1.90 -13.12
CA LEU A 159 12.31 -1.48 -14.34
C LEU A 159 12.86 -2.18 -15.59
N GLN A 160 14.19 -2.25 -15.72
CA GLN A 160 14.85 -2.95 -16.82
C GLN A 160 14.50 -4.45 -16.83
N ARG A 161 14.44 -5.08 -15.66
CA ARG A 161 14.07 -6.50 -15.53
C ARG A 161 12.62 -6.77 -15.91
N VAL A 162 11.71 -5.89 -15.53
CA VAL A 162 10.30 -5.98 -15.91
C VAL A 162 10.12 -5.69 -17.41
N GLY A 163 10.99 -4.90 -18.01
CA GLY A 163 11.04 -4.66 -19.45
C GLY A 163 9.91 -3.79 -19.99
N ARG A 164 9.32 -2.95 -19.14
CA ARG A 164 8.25 -2.02 -19.56
C ARG A 164 8.65 -0.57 -19.29
N ASN A 165 8.10 0.34 -20.09
CA ASN A 165 8.26 1.80 -19.90
C ASN A 165 9.72 2.29 -19.83
N THR A 166 10.69 1.49 -20.28
CA THR A 166 12.11 1.86 -20.30
C THR A 166 12.40 3.06 -21.20
N HIS A 167 11.53 3.34 -22.18
CA HIS A 167 11.61 4.51 -23.06
C HIS A 167 11.30 5.83 -22.33
N LEU A 168 10.68 5.78 -21.13
CA LEU A 168 10.40 6.95 -20.32
C LEU A 168 11.61 7.42 -19.51
N ILE A 169 12.68 6.63 -19.46
CA ILE A 169 13.90 6.98 -18.71
C ILE A 169 14.61 8.13 -19.45
N ASP A 170 14.77 9.26 -18.76
CA ASP A 170 15.62 10.33 -19.26
C ASP A 170 17.10 9.95 -19.09
N THR A 171 17.74 9.64 -20.23
CA THR A 171 19.14 9.22 -20.25
C THR A 171 20.12 10.30 -19.81
N ARG A 172 19.69 11.59 -19.80
CA ARG A 172 20.52 12.71 -19.32
C ARG A 172 20.65 12.66 -17.79
N GLU A 173 19.58 12.28 -17.11
CA GLU A 173 19.58 12.13 -15.65
C GLU A 173 20.38 10.89 -15.17
N LEU A 174 20.64 9.92 -16.05
CA LEU A 174 21.49 8.77 -15.71
C LEU A 174 22.99 9.13 -15.65
N LYS A 175 23.41 10.23 -16.29
CA LYS A 175 24.83 10.66 -16.39
C LYS A 175 25.27 11.56 -15.25
N ASN A 176 24.36 12.00 -14.40
CA ASN A 176 24.64 12.91 -13.27
C ASN A 176 24.93 12.13 -11.98
N VAL A 177 25.73 11.08 -12.05
CA VAL A 177 26.28 10.35 -10.90
C VAL A 177 27.78 10.40 -10.93
#